data_946b3b7af4aa51eb31c3d9607fb7695d
#
_entry.id   946b3b7af4aa51eb31c3d9607fb7695d
#
_cell.length_a   1.000
_cell.length_b   1.000
_cell.length_c   1.000
_cell.angle_alpha   90.00
_cell.angle_beta   90.00
_cell.angle_gamma   90.00
#
_symmetry.space_group_name_H-M   'P 1'
#
loop_
_entity.id
_entity.type
_entity.pdbx_description
1 polymer ?
#
loop_
_entity_poly.entity_id
_entity_poly.type
_entity_poly.pdbx_seq_one_letter_code
_entity_poly.pdbx_strand_id
1 'polypeptide(L)'
;MTSESDDTPLDPAFVATLATLNDAAADPSGKRWSLPKIAKRAQLPMSTLRRVLTQLDAAGLTATDVHDDGTGSAALTDEGRAVCAQLFGANDA
;
A
#
# COMPACT_ATOMS: atom_id res chain seq x y z
N MET A 1 1.43 13.05 -23.98
CA MET A 1 1.37 12.61 -23.71
C MET A 1 1.63 12.04 -22.79
N THR A 2 2.06 11.74 -22.53
CA THR A 2 2.47 11.16 -21.59
C THR A 2 1.95 11.49 -20.35
N SER A 3 1.43 12.46 -20.12
CA SER A 3 0.94 12.78 -18.86
C SER A 3 -0.11 11.87 -18.42
N GLU A 4 -0.68 11.17 -19.29
CA GLU A 4 -1.69 10.31 -18.85
C GLU A 4 -1.17 9.27 -17.96
N SER A 5 0.08 8.96 -18.03
CA SER A 5 0.58 7.94 -17.17
C SER A 5 0.52 8.36 -15.72
N ASP A 6 0.49 9.63 -15.44
CA ASP A 6 0.46 10.08 -14.08
C ASP A 6 -0.85 9.80 -13.42
N ASP A 7 -1.89 9.68 -14.18
CA ASP A 7 -3.19 9.49 -13.62
C ASP A 7 -3.59 8.05 -13.51
N THR A 8 -2.79 7.16 -14.02
CA THR A 8 -3.24 5.79 -14.05
C THR A 8 -3.12 5.18 -12.68
N PRO A 9 -4.05 4.34 -12.31
CA PRO A 9 -3.95 3.61 -11.07
C PRO A 9 -2.85 2.57 -11.11
N LEU A 10 -2.18 2.43 -12.24
CA LEU A 10 -1.10 1.47 -12.36
C LEU A 10 0.26 2.10 -12.19
N ASP A 11 0.32 3.28 -11.59
CA ASP A 11 1.58 3.89 -11.22
C ASP A 11 2.42 2.86 -10.45
N PRO A 12 3.69 2.67 -10.82
CA PRO A 12 4.51 1.64 -10.17
C PRO A 12 4.57 1.80 -8.65
N ALA A 13 4.57 3.02 -8.15
CA ALA A 13 4.62 3.22 -6.71
C ALA A 13 3.33 2.73 -6.05
N PHE A 14 2.20 2.96 -6.69
CA PHE A 14 0.93 2.45 -6.19
C PHE A 14 0.92 0.94 -6.17
N VAL A 15 1.32 0.33 -7.28
CA VAL A 15 1.31 -1.11 -7.39
C VAL A 15 2.26 -1.73 -6.35
N ALA A 16 3.44 -1.15 -6.21
CA ALA A 16 4.41 -1.68 -5.26
C ALA A 16 3.88 -1.58 -3.83
N THR A 17 3.22 -0.48 -3.51
CA THR A 17 2.67 -0.31 -2.17
C THR A 17 1.54 -1.30 -1.93
N LEU A 18 0.64 -1.43 -2.89
CA LEU A 18 -0.47 -2.37 -2.73
C LEU A 18 0.03 -3.81 -2.62
N ALA A 19 1.00 -4.18 -3.43
CA ALA A 19 1.54 -5.53 -3.38
C ALA A 19 2.20 -5.79 -2.03
N THR A 20 2.93 -4.82 -1.51
CA THR A 20 3.58 -4.97 -0.22
C THR A 20 2.56 -5.10 0.90
N LEU A 21 1.51 -4.29 0.86
CA LEU A 21 0.46 -4.38 1.87
C LEU A 21 -0.32 -5.67 1.74
N ASN A 22 -0.48 -6.17 0.53
CA ASN A 22 -1.11 -7.46 0.33
C ASN A 22 -0.29 -8.57 0.98
N ASP A 23 1.03 -8.49 0.85
CA ASP A 23 1.91 -9.45 1.52
C ASP A 23 1.77 -9.33 3.03
N ALA A 24 1.67 -8.12 3.54
CA ALA A 24 1.51 -7.91 4.96
C ALA A 24 0.19 -8.51 5.45
N ALA A 25 -0.84 -8.42 4.65
CA ALA A 25 -2.13 -8.97 5.03
C ALA A 25 -2.10 -10.49 5.09
N ALA A 26 -1.22 -11.10 4.32
CA ALA A 26 -1.07 -12.54 4.32
C ALA A 26 -0.11 -13.03 5.39
N ASP A 27 0.53 -12.13 6.11
CA ASP A 27 1.49 -12.49 7.15
C ASP A 27 0.76 -13.22 8.27
N PRO A 28 1.19 -14.42 8.63
CA PRO A 28 0.48 -15.17 9.68
C PRO A 28 0.53 -14.52 11.05
N SER A 29 1.47 -13.58 11.26
CA SER A 29 1.51 -12.91 12.55
C SER A 29 0.32 -12.00 12.76
N GLY A 30 -0.31 -11.56 11.69
CA GLY A 30 -1.46 -10.67 11.79
C GLY A 30 -1.12 -9.27 12.21
N LYS A 31 0.14 -8.94 12.32
CA LYS A 31 0.54 -7.62 12.75
C LYS A 31 0.66 -6.68 11.58
N ARG A 32 0.37 -5.43 11.84
CA ARG A 32 0.59 -4.42 10.83
C ARG A 32 2.07 -4.20 10.66
N TRP A 33 2.47 -3.96 9.43
CA TRP A 33 3.87 -3.67 9.14
C TRP A 33 4.13 -2.18 9.35
N SER A 34 5.29 -1.86 9.88
CA SER A 34 5.68 -0.48 10.08
C SER A 34 5.94 0.19 8.74
N LEU A 35 5.83 1.51 8.72
CA LEU A 35 6.07 2.26 7.49
C LEU A 35 7.49 2.04 6.95
N PRO A 36 8.54 2.05 7.80
CA PRO A 36 9.87 1.76 7.27
C PRO A 36 9.97 0.36 6.64
N LYS A 37 9.31 -0.61 7.23
CA LYS A 37 9.35 -1.96 6.66
C LYS A 37 8.65 -1.99 5.32
N ILE A 38 7.50 -1.31 5.22
CA ILE A 38 6.77 -1.26 3.96
C ILE A 38 7.60 -0.56 2.89
N ALA A 39 8.20 0.57 3.23
CA ALA A 39 9.02 1.32 2.28
C ALA A 39 10.16 0.46 1.77
N LYS A 40 10.80 -0.27 2.68
CA LYS A 40 11.93 -1.10 2.30
C LYS A 40 11.48 -2.23 1.39
N ARG A 41 10.38 -2.88 1.72
CA ARG A 41 9.89 -3.98 0.90
C ARG A 41 9.41 -3.50 -0.44
N ALA A 42 8.76 -2.34 -0.49
CA ALA A 42 8.28 -1.78 -1.74
C ALA A 42 9.39 -1.10 -2.51
N GLN A 43 10.55 -0.90 -1.89
CA GLN A 43 11.69 -0.24 -2.50
C GLN A 43 11.35 1.19 -2.91
N LEU A 44 10.67 1.88 -2.00
CA LEU A 44 10.26 3.25 -2.23
C LEU A 44 10.86 4.15 -1.15
N PRO A 45 11.23 5.38 -1.52
CA PRO A 45 11.58 6.35 -0.49
C PRO A 45 10.39 6.59 0.42
N MET A 46 10.67 6.95 1.67
CA MET A 46 9.62 7.17 2.63
C MET A 46 8.66 8.26 2.18
N SER A 47 9.16 9.32 1.56
CA SER A 47 8.30 10.41 1.10
C SER A 47 7.32 9.92 0.04
N THR A 48 7.79 9.07 -0.86
CA THR A 48 6.92 8.52 -1.89
C THR A 48 5.88 7.60 -1.25
N LEU A 49 6.30 6.76 -0.32
CA LEU A 49 5.38 5.86 0.35
C LEU A 49 4.28 6.65 1.06
N ARG A 50 4.66 7.70 1.77
CA ARG A 50 3.67 8.50 2.49
C ARG A 50 2.68 9.14 1.55
N ARG A 51 3.16 9.63 0.41
CA ARG A 51 2.26 10.24 -0.55
C ARG A 51 1.27 9.22 -1.10
N VAL A 52 1.77 8.04 -1.43
CA VAL A 52 0.90 6.98 -1.95
C VAL A 52 -0.11 6.57 -0.90
N LEU A 53 0.34 6.40 0.34
CA LEU A 53 -0.58 5.99 1.40
C LEU A 53 -1.64 7.04 1.65
N THR A 54 -1.28 8.32 1.56
CA THR A 54 -2.27 9.38 1.71
C THR A 54 -3.37 9.23 0.67
N GLN A 55 -2.99 8.96 -0.56
CA GLN A 55 -3.96 8.79 -1.63
C GLN A 55 -4.79 7.53 -1.45
N LEU A 56 -4.15 6.44 -1.03
CA LEU A 56 -4.87 5.19 -0.81
C LEU A 56 -5.82 5.31 0.37
N ASP A 57 -5.39 6.01 1.43
CA ASP A 57 -6.29 6.25 2.57
C ASP A 57 -7.49 7.04 2.15
N ALA A 58 -7.30 8.05 1.32
CA ALA A 58 -8.41 8.88 0.85
C ALA A 58 -9.39 8.06 0.03
N ALA A 59 -8.89 7.05 -0.65
CA ALA A 59 -9.74 6.16 -1.44
C ALA A 59 -10.38 5.06 -0.61
N GLY A 60 -10.03 4.96 0.67
CA GLY A 60 -10.59 3.94 1.53
C GLY A 60 -9.94 2.58 1.40
N LEU A 61 -8.78 2.51 0.76
CA LEU A 61 -8.13 1.24 0.50
C LEU A 61 -7.13 0.85 1.58
N THR A 62 -6.64 1.80 2.34
CA THR A 62 -5.67 1.52 3.41
C THR A 62 -6.05 2.28 4.67
N ALA A 63 -5.52 1.80 5.78
CA ALA A 63 -5.62 2.49 7.06
C ALA A 63 -4.19 2.70 7.55
N THR A 64 -3.80 3.94 7.68
CA THR A 64 -2.46 4.30 8.09
C THR A 64 -2.52 4.97 9.45
N ASP A 65 -1.65 4.52 10.34
CA ASP A 65 -1.57 5.04 11.69
C ASP A 65 -0.21 5.68 11.86
N VAL A 66 -0.17 6.95 12.20
CA VAL A 66 1.09 7.66 12.38
C VAL A 66 1.12 8.20 13.80
N HIS A 67 2.22 7.96 14.49
CA HIS A 67 2.37 8.40 15.86
C HIS A 67 3.18 9.69 15.92
N ASP A 68 3.13 10.33 17.09
CA ASP A 68 3.79 11.63 17.26
C ASP A 68 5.28 11.56 17.05
N ASP A 69 5.89 10.43 17.32
CA ASP A 69 7.33 10.29 17.17
C ASP A 69 7.74 9.97 15.74
N GLY A 70 6.81 9.99 14.80
CA GLY A 70 7.13 9.74 13.42
C GLY A 70 7.03 8.29 13.01
N THR A 71 6.81 7.40 13.96
CA THR A 71 6.63 6.00 13.61
C THR A 71 5.19 5.79 13.15
N GLY A 72 4.95 4.68 12.52
CA GLY A 72 3.62 4.38 12.08
C GLY A 72 3.53 3.03 11.42
N SER A 73 2.33 2.65 11.07
CA SER A 73 2.07 1.40 10.40
C SER A 73 0.91 1.58 9.42
N ALA A 74 0.74 0.64 8.54
CA ALA A 74 -0.33 0.70 7.56
C ALA A 74 -0.80 -0.71 7.24
N ALA A 75 -2.05 -0.82 6.84
CA ALA A 75 -2.62 -2.09 6.45
C ALA A 75 -3.73 -1.84 5.45
N LEU A 76 -4.08 -2.87 4.70
CA LEU A 76 -5.21 -2.78 3.77
C LEU A 76 -6.52 -2.84 4.53
N THR A 77 -7.49 -2.09 4.04
CA THR A 77 -8.87 -2.26 4.49
C THR A 77 -9.48 -3.42 3.70
N ASP A 78 -10.72 -3.77 4.02
CA ASP A 78 -11.42 -4.79 3.26
C ASP A 78 -11.52 -4.42 1.80
N GLU A 79 -11.76 -3.13 1.52
CA GLU A 79 -11.83 -2.69 0.14
C GLU A 79 -10.48 -2.75 -0.51
N GLY A 80 -9.43 -2.42 0.24
CA GLY A 80 -8.08 -2.54 -0.30
C GLY A 80 -7.74 -3.96 -0.66
N ARG A 81 -8.17 -4.91 0.13
CA ARG A 81 -7.93 -6.31 -0.17
C ARG A 81 -8.68 -6.74 -1.42
N ALA A 82 -9.91 -6.26 -1.59
CA ALA A 82 -10.67 -6.58 -2.79
C ALA A 82 -9.98 -6.05 -4.03
N VAL A 83 -9.44 -4.83 -3.95
CA VAL A 83 -8.73 -4.25 -5.08
C VAL A 83 -7.48 -5.07 -5.38
N CYS A 84 -6.74 -5.48 -4.36
CA CYS A 84 -5.57 -6.30 -4.57
C CYS A 84 -5.92 -7.62 -5.23
N ALA A 85 -7.02 -8.21 -4.82
CA ALA A 85 -7.45 -9.47 -5.44
C ALA A 85 -7.71 -9.28 -6.92
N GLN A 86 -8.27 -8.15 -7.30
CA GLN A 86 -8.52 -7.90 -8.70
C GLN A 86 -7.24 -7.61 -9.46
N LEU A 87 -6.34 -6.84 -8.86
CA LEU A 87 -5.12 -6.47 -9.55
C LEU A 87 -4.14 -7.63 -9.66
N PHE A 88 -4.05 -8.44 -8.64
CA PHE A 88 -3.03 -9.48 -8.58
C PHE A 88 -3.58 -10.88 -8.78
N GLY A 89 -4.87 -11.00 -8.97
CA GLY A 89 -5.47 -12.28 -9.23
C GLY A 89 -5.27 -13.25 -8.09
N ALA A 90 -5.38 -12.76 -6.93
CA ALA A 90 -5.01 -13.55 -5.82
C ALA A 90 -5.74 -14.80 -5.69
N ASN A 91 -6.65 -14.97 -6.39
CA ASN A 91 -7.32 -16.04 -6.26
C ASN A 91 -6.77 -17.15 -6.65
N ASP A 92 -6.25 -17.18 -7.13
CA ASP A 92 -5.79 -18.17 -7.53
C ASP A 92 -5.95 -19.08 -7.04
N ALA A 93 -6.16 -19.05 -6.62
CA ALA A 93 -6.29 -20.05 -6.11
C ALA A 93 -6.63 -20.58 -6.35
#